data_16e0699bbb83490c7a26b19c8613b709
#
_entry.id   16e0699bbb83490c7a26b19c8613b709
#
_cell.length_a   1.000
_cell.length_b   1.000
_cell.length_c   1.000
_cell.angle_alpha   90.00
_cell.angle_beta   90.00
_cell.angle_gamma   90.00
#
_symmetry.space_group_name_H-M   'P 1'
#
loop_
_entity.id
_entity.type
_entity.pdbx_description
1 polymer ?
#
loop_
_entity_poly.entity_id
_entity_poly.type
_entity_poly.pdbx_seq_one_letter_code
_entity_poly.pdbx_strand_id
1 'polypeptide(L)'
;MISLIVKIKVKTDAIDLVTNETLKLAASTTKEDGCISYDFHQDNQDPDTFFFYENWTDENALQSHLQAAHMKAYLANTKNKITDMSVHKLTKLT
;
A
#
# COMPACT_ATOMS: atom_id res chain seq x y z
N MET A 1 -1.02 7.06 -16.88
CA MET A 1 -0.72 6.95 -15.45
C MET A 1 -1.95 6.44 -14.71
N ILE A 2 -1.74 5.56 -13.76
CA ILE A 2 -2.80 5.02 -12.89
C ILE A 2 -2.51 5.48 -11.47
N SER A 3 -3.50 6.04 -10.82
CA SER A 3 -3.41 6.45 -9.41
C SER A 3 -4.32 5.58 -8.56
N LEU A 4 -3.82 5.17 -7.39
CA LEU A 4 -4.58 4.38 -6.42
C LEU A 4 -4.59 5.09 -5.08
N ILE A 5 -5.72 4.99 -4.39
CA ILE A 5 -5.79 5.19 -2.95
C ILE A 5 -6.22 3.87 -2.32
N VAL A 6 -5.44 3.38 -1.38
CA VAL A 6 -5.76 2.17 -0.62
C VAL A 6 -5.91 2.56 0.84
N LYS A 7 -7.06 2.29 1.41
CA LYS A 7 -7.31 2.50 2.85
C LYS A 7 -7.23 1.15 3.55
N ILE A 8 -6.46 1.07 4.62
CA ILE A 8 -6.42 -0.12 5.47
C ILE A 8 -6.75 0.26 6.91
N LYS A 9 -7.46 -0.63 7.59
CA LYS A 9 -7.65 -0.58 9.03
C LYS A 9 -6.90 -1.75 9.64
N VAL A 10 -6.19 -1.47 10.74
CA VAL A 10 -5.26 -2.40 11.36
C VAL A 10 -5.72 -2.66 12.80
N LYS A 11 -5.50 -3.88 13.30
CA LYS A 11 -5.74 -4.17 14.72
C LYS A 11 -4.92 -3.21 15.58
N THR A 12 -5.53 -2.70 16.64
CA THR A 12 -4.90 -1.71 17.53
C THR A 12 -3.57 -2.20 18.10
N ASP A 13 -3.45 -3.49 18.38
CA ASP A 13 -2.23 -4.10 18.92
C ASP A 13 -1.19 -4.46 17.83
N ALA A 14 -1.49 -4.24 16.56
CA ALA A 14 -0.61 -4.57 15.43
C ALA A 14 -0.14 -3.34 14.65
N ILE A 15 -0.39 -2.13 15.14
CA ILE A 15 -0.02 -0.89 14.44
C ILE A 15 1.48 -0.83 14.13
N ASP A 16 2.33 -1.11 15.12
CA ASP A 16 3.78 -1.04 14.92
C ASP A 16 4.27 -2.12 13.96
N LEU A 17 3.74 -3.34 14.07
CA LEU A 17 4.10 -4.44 13.18
C LEU A 17 3.75 -4.10 11.73
N VAL A 18 2.51 -3.67 11.48
CA VAL A 18 2.06 -3.34 10.12
C VAL A 18 2.83 -2.14 9.57
N THR A 19 3.08 -1.12 10.39
CA THR A 19 3.87 0.04 9.99
C THR A 19 5.27 -0.38 9.55
N ASN A 20 5.96 -1.19 10.34
CA ASN A 20 7.32 -1.65 10.01
C ASN A 20 7.34 -2.51 8.75
N GLU A 21 6.38 -3.41 8.59
CA GLU A 21 6.26 -4.22 7.38
C GLU A 21 5.95 -3.35 6.15
N THR A 22 5.13 -2.33 6.30
CA THR A 22 4.79 -1.42 5.20
C THR A 22 5.99 -0.58 4.78
N LEU A 23 6.83 -0.14 5.73
CA LEU A 23 8.05 0.59 5.40
C LEU A 23 9.02 -0.28 4.58
N LYS A 24 9.14 -1.56 4.90
CA LYS A 24 9.92 -2.51 4.09
C LYS A 24 9.34 -2.68 2.69
N LEU A 25 8.02 -2.85 2.61
CA LEU A 25 7.31 -2.95 1.34
C LEU A 25 7.56 -1.73 0.46
N ALA A 26 7.42 -0.53 1.02
CA ALA A 26 7.61 0.71 0.30
C ALA A 26 9.05 0.85 -0.23
N ALA A 27 10.04 0.47 0.56
CA ALA A 27 11.45 0.52 0.14
C ALA A 27 11.72 -0.34 -1.09
N SER A 28 11.08 -1.52 -1.19
CA SER A 28 11.19 -2.39 -2.37
C SER A 28 10.33 -1.89 -3.53
N THR A 29 9.12 -1.44 -3.23
CA THR A 29 8.14 -1.02 -4.24
C THR A 29 8.61 0.20 -5.03
N THR A 30 9.24 1.16 -4.37
CA THR A 30 9.74 2.37 -5.04
C THR A 30 10.83 2.09 -6.07
N LYS A 31 11.44 0.91 -6.02
CA LYS A 31 12.46 0.46 -6.98
C LYS A 31 11.87 -0.31 -8.16
N GLU A 32 10.57 -0.61 -8.15
CA GLU A 32 9.93 -1.33 -9.24
C GLU A 32 9.81 -0.46 -10.49
N ASP A 33 9.99 -1.09 -11.66
CA ASP A 33 9.77 -0.42 -12.93
C ASP A 33 8.32 0.04 -13.02
N GLY A 34 8.13 1.32 -13.37
CA GLY A 34 6.80 1.88 -13.51
C GLY A 34 6.18 2.40 -12.22
N CYS A 35 6.85 2.27 -11.07
CA CYS A 35 6.42 2.92 -9.84
C CYS A 35 6.84 4.39 -9.88
N ILE A 36 5.88 5.29 -10.02
CA ILE A 36 6.13 6.73 -10.01
C ILE A 36 6.25 7.22 -8.57
N SER A 37 5.32 6.82 -7.71
CA SER A 37 5.33 7.15 -6.30
C SER A 37 4.55 6.10 -5.51
N TYR A 38 4.93 5.91 -4.24
CA TYR A 38 4.31 4.95 -3.36
C TYR A 38 4.41 5.50 -1.94
N ASP A 39 3.38 6.21 -1.51
CA ASP A 39 3.40 6.98 -0.27
C ASP A 39 2.44 6.39 0.76
N PHE A 40 2.90 6.21 1.97
CA PHE A 40 2.15 5.61 3.06
C PHE A 40 1.87 6.65 4.13
N HIS A 41 0.60 6.76 4.53
CA HIS A 41 0.13 7.79 5.45
C HIS A 41 -0.65 7.17 6.60
N GLN A 42 -0.53 7.74 7.78
CA GLN A 42 -1.40 7.42 8.91
C GLN A 42 -2.45 8.51 9.07
N ASP A 43 -3.69 8.12 9.33
CA ASP A 43 -4.76 9.07 9.62
C ASP A 43 -4.46 9.79 10.94
N ASN A 44 -4.54 11.11 10.95
CA ASN A 44 -4.23 11.90 12.14
C ASN A 44 -5.25 11.71 13.27
N GLN A 45 -6.48 11.30 12.94
CA GLN A 45 -7.55 11.13 13.92
C GLN A 45 -7.76 9.69 14.32
N ASP A 46 -7.47 8.74 13.41
CA ASP A 46 -7.63 7.30 13.65
C ASP A 46 -6.29 6.60 13.48
N PRO A 47 -5.51 6.42 14.55
CA PRO A 47 -4.14 5.86 14.44
C PRO A 47 -4.08 4.42 13.93
N ASP A 48 -5.20 3.70 13.92
CA ASP A 48 -5.29 2.35 13.35
C ASP A 48 -5.67 2.35 11.85
N THR A 49 -5.82 3.53 11.24
CA THR A 49 -6.20 3.69 9.84
C THR A 49 -5.05 4.31 9.05
N PHE A 50 -4.74 3.69 7.92
CA PHE A 50 -3.65 4.12 7.05
C PHE A 50 -4.11 4.21 5.61
N PHE A 51 -3.40 5.03 4.84
CA PHE A 51 -3.68 5.22 3.42
C PHE A 51 -2.39 5.07 2.63
N PHE A 52 -2.48 4.34 1.51
CA PHE A 52 -1.45 4.35 0.46
C PHE A 52 -1.94 5.29 -0.63
N TYR A 53 -1.06 6.16 -1.11
CA TYR A 53 -1.29 6.88 -2.34
C TYR A 53 -0.22 6.46 -3.33
N GLU A 54 -0.65 5.86 -4.45
CA GLU A 54 0.25 5.22 -5.40
C GLU A 54 0.01 5.77 -6.79
N ASN A 55 1.10 5.94 -7.53
CA ASN A 55 1.04 6.31 -8.94
C ASN A 55 1.92 5.35 -9.74
N TRP A 56 1.34 4.78 -10.79
CA TRP A 56 1.98 3.78 -11.66
C TRP A 56 1.92 4.26 -13.10
N THR A 57 2.96 3.94 -13.91
CA THR A 57 3.01 4.36 -15.31
C THR A 57 1.86 3.77 -16.12
N ASP A 58 1.49 2.52 -15.85
CA ASP A 58 0.41 1.80 -16.56
C ASP A 58 -0.11 0.62 -15.74
N GLU A 59 -1.12 -0.05 -16.27
CA GLU A 59 -1.74 -1.22 -15.63
C GLU A 59 -0.76 -2.39 -15.51
N ASN A 60 0.13 -2.58 -16.49
CA ASN A 60 1.11 -3.67 -16.43
C ASN A 60 2.07 -3.51 -15.25
N ALA A 61 2.51 -2.29 -14.98
CA ALA A 61 3.37 -1.99 -13.83
C ALA A 61 2.65 -2.31 -12.51
N LEU A 62 1.39 -1.93 -12.40
CA LEU A 62 0.57 -2.24 -11.22
C LEU A 62 0.40 -3.75 -11.04
N GLN A 63 0.09 -4.48 -12.13
CA GLN A 63 -0.09 -5.94 -12.05
C GLN A 63 1.22 -6.64 -11.67
N SER A 64 2.36 -6.19 -12.18
CA SER A 64 3.67 -6.71 -11.79
C SER A 64 3.92 -6.51 -10.29
N HIS A 65 3.56 -5.34 -9.76
CA HIS A 65 3.64 -5.05 -8.31
C HIS A 65 2.83 -6.05 -7.48
N LEU A 66 1.60 -6.33 -7.90
CA LEU A 66 0.72 -7.24 -7.17
C LEU A 66 1.25 -8.69 -7.17
N GLN A 67 2.11 -9.06 -8.13
CA GLN A 67 2.73 -10.38 -8.22
C GLN A 67 4.13 -10.43 -7.61
N ALA A 68 4.68 -9.31 -7.17
CA ALA A 68 6.06 -9.23 -6.68
C ALA A 68 6.24 -10.01 -5.38
N ALA A 69 7.45 -10.57 -5.19
CA ALA A 69 7.79 -11.36 -4.00
C ALA A 69 7.62 -10.53 -2.72
N HIS A 70 8.01 -9.25 -2.73
CA HIS A 70 7.87 -8.39 -1.56
C HIS A 70 6.41 -8.09 -1.21
N MET A 71 5.52 -8.04 -2.21
CA MET A 71 4.08 -7.89 -1.97
C MET A 71 3.49 -9.15 -1.33
N LYS A 72 3.89 -10.33 -1.83
CA LYS A 72 3.45 -11.62 -1.26
C LYS A 72 3.94 -11.78 0.18
N ALA A 73 5.19 -11.40 0.45
CA ALA A 73 5.76 -11.44 1.81
C ALA A 73 4.99 -10.49 2.75
N TYR A 74 4.68 -9.29 2.28
CA TYR A 74 3.90 -8.32 3.04
C TYR A 74 2.54 -8.87 3.44
N LEU A 75 1.81 -9.45 2.47
CA LEU A 75 0.49 -10.02 2.74
C LEU A 75 0.56 -11.19 3.72
N ALA A 76 1.60 -12.02 3.62
CA ALA A 76 1.80 -13.13 4.56
C ALA A 76 2.12 -12.62 5.97
N ASN A 77 3.00 -11.61 6.07
CA ASN A 77 3.46 -11.09 7.37
C ASN A 77 2.40 -10.23 8.08
N THR A 78 1.42 -9.71 7.34
CA THR A 78 0.33 -8.90 7.90
C THR A 78 -0.99 -9.65 7.96
N LYS A 79 -1.00 -10.93 7.63
CA LYS A 79 -2.21 -11.76 7.67
C LYS A 79 -2.87 -11.71 9.05
N ASN A 80 -4.19 -11.48 9.07
CA ASN A 80 -4.99 -11.34 10.29
C ASN A 80 -4.67 -10.09 11.13
N LYS A 81 -3.82 -9.19 10.63
CA LYS A 81 -3.50 -7.92 11.29
C LYS A 81 -4.25 -6.74 10.66
N ILE A 82 -4.52 -6.84 9.36
CA ILE A 82 -5.33 -5.87 8.62
C ILE A 82 -6.77 -6.36 8.63
N THR A 83 -7.67 -5.56 9.22
CA THR A 83 -9.06 -5.95 9.44
C THR A 83 -9.99 -5.47 8.35
N ASP A 84 -9.59 -4.46 7.59
CA ASP A 84 -10.37 -3.92 6.48
C ASP A 84 -9.45 -3.31 5.44
N MET A 85 -9.84 -3.40 4.17
CA MET A 85 -9.09 -2.83 3.06
C MET A 85 -10.05 -2.40 1.97
N SER A 86 -9.86 -1.19 1.46
CA SER A 86 -10.56 -0.72 0.26
C SER A 86 -9.55 -0.15 -0.72
N VAL A 87 -9.74 -0.45 -2.00
CA VAL A 87 -8.85 -0.03 -3.09
C VAL A 87 -9.66 0.79 -4.09
N HIS A 88 -9.16 1.97 -4.40
CA HIS A 88 -9.79 2.87 -5.36
C HIS A 88 -8.79 3.25 -6.44
N LYS A 89 -9.13 2.94 -7.70
CA LYS A 89 -8.40 3.46 -8.86
C LYS A 89 -8.97 4.81 -9.24
N LEU A 90 -8.10 5.77 -9.47
CA LEU A 90 -8.48 7.16 -9.68
C LEU A 90 -8.01 7.64 -11.05
N THR A 91 -8.82 8.49 -11.66
CA THR A 91 -8.44 9.24 -12.86
C THR A 91 -8.38 10.72 -12.49
N LYS A 92 -7.25 11.35 -12.75
CA LYS A 92 -7.10 12.78 -12.49
C LYS A 92 -7.92 13.56 -13.52
N LEU A 93 -8.81 14.43 -13.05
CA LEU A 93 -9.69 15.24 -13.89
C LEU A 93 -9.22 16.69 -14.06
N THR A 94 -8.28 17.10 -13.22
CA THR A 94 -7.78 18.50 -13.26
C THR A 94 -6.28 18.56 -13.36
#